data_3523095c4f1f762d3ec916cf5f1ef077
#
_entry.id   3523095c4f1f762d3ec916cf5f1ef077
#
_cell.length_a   1.000
_cell.length_b   1.000
_cell.length_c   1.000
_cell.angle_alpha   90.00
_cell.angle_beta   90.00
_cell.angle_gamma   90.00
#
_symmetry.space_group_name_H-M   'P 1'
#
loop_
_entity.id
_entity.type
_entity.pdbx_description
1 polymer ?
#
loop_
_entity_poly.entity_id
_entity_poly.type
_entity_poly.pdbx_seq_one_letter_code
_entity_poly.pdbx_strand_id
1 'polypeptide(L)'
;MGEVFAYPADSAQPKAGAGGLSGAGNEPLDEGALFARVRLQALQAPSHRAHGHGNLRGMVTGCSFKLLKHPQEAANIEWLILGTELEIEEIAQESQGSASLQGVSVPAQQWRCAVDFTVQPTALAYRPPLTRRKPLVHGWQRAVVTGPQDQEMWTDAYGRVKVVFPWERDTPRHGGDPGGGGGAGSGGADHTSSCWLRVVSPWAGSQYGTTHIPRVGQEVVVGFENGDPDRPLITGRVVNNTHLPPW
;
A
#
# COMPACT_ATOMS: atom_id res chain seq x y z
N MET A 1 -27.87 -0.17 15.22
CA MET A 1 -26.66 0.35 14.56
C MET A 1 -25.46 -0.29 15.24
N GLY A 2 -24.65 -1.07 14.54
CA GLY A 2 -23.48 -1.73 15.13
C GLY A 2 -22.26 -0.82 14.99
N GLU A 3 -21.44 -0.75 16.04
CA GLU A 3 -20.14 -0.11 16.03
C GLU A 3 -19.08 -1.17 15.68
N VAL A 4 -18.13 -0.83 14.78
CA VAL A 4 -16.97 -1.67 14.49
C VAL A 4 -15.73 -0.94 15.01
N PHE A 5 -15.12 -1.49 16.06
CA PHE A 5 -13.88 -1.01 16.63
C PHE A 5 -12.70 -1.79 16.06
N ALA A 6 -11.66 -1.10 15.61
CA ALA A 6 -10.40 -1.68 15.20
C ALA A 6 -9.22 -0.89 15.78
N TYR A 7 -8.31 -1.59 16.46
CA TYR A 7 -7.06 -1.01 16.96
C TYR A 7 -5.89 -1.96 16.68
N PRO A 8 -4.74 -1.47 16.25
CA PRO A 8 -4.49 -0.11 15.79
C PRO A 8 -5.28 0.19 14.52
N ALA A 9 -5.92 1.34 14.50
CA ALA A 9 -6.55 1.82 13.29
C ALA A 9 -5.54 2.63 12.47
N ASP A 10 -5.56 2.50 11.13
CA ASP A 10 -4.81 3.40 10.25
C ASP A 10 -5.45 4.82 10.22
N SER A 11 -6.16 5.13 11.29
CA SER A 11 -6.79 6.43 11.48
C SER A 11 -5.76 7.49 11.82
N ALA A 12 -6.12 8.72 11.53
CA ALA A 12 -5.31 9.91 11.62
C ALA A 12 -4.33 9.92 12.78
N GLN A 13 -3.09 10.11 12.46
CA GLN A 13 -2.05 10.40 13.44
C GLN A 13 -2.02 11.89 13.77
N PRO A 14 -1.49 12.27 14.93
CA PRO A 14 -1.13 13.66 15.17
C PRO A 14 -0.27 14.19 14.01
N LYS A 15 -0.59 15.34 13.49
CA LYS A 15 -0.02 15.94 12.27
C LYS A 15 1.51 15.92 12.13
N ALA A 16 2.21 15.95 13.25
CA ALA A 16 3.67 15.92 13.25
C ALA A 16 4.28 14.65 12.62
N GLY A 17 3.47 13.66 12.25
CA GLY A 17 3.96 12.40 11.71
C GLY A 17 3.85 12.25 10.19
N ALA A 18 2.86 12.83 9.56
CA ALA A 18 2.47 12.45 8.18
C ALA A 18 2.56 13.59 7.15
N GLY A 19 3.00 14.75 7.54
CA GLY A 19 3.04 15.88 6.60
C GLY A 19 4.06 15.69 5.49
N GLY A 20 3.68 16.01 4.28
CA GLY A 20 4.58 16.06 3.12
C GLY A 20 5.84 16.90 3.35
N LEU A 21 6.51 17.34 2.29
CA LEU A 21 7.81 18.01 2.35
C LEU A 21 7.93 19.14 3.40
N SER A 22 6.85 19.84 3.72
CA SER A 22 6.84 20.94 4.69
C SER A 22 6.11 20.63 6.00
N GLY A 23 5.49 19.47 6.13
CA GLY A 23 4.70 19.12 7.30
C GLY A 23 3.43 19.95 7.51
N ALA A 24 3.16 20.91 6.64
CA ALA A 24 1.96 21.73 6.66
C ALA A 24 0.93 21.12 5.71
N GLY A 25 -0.31 20.99 6.12
CA GLY A 25 -1.41 20.73 5.21
C GLY A 25 -2.28 19.50 5.46
N ASN A 26 -1.89 18.59 6.32
CA ASN A 26 -2.77 17.46 6.65
C ASN A 26 -3.67 17.80 7.83
N GLU A 27 -4.97 17.87 7.61
CA GLU A 27 -5.95 17.95 8.68
C GLU A 27 -6.27 16.55 9.21
N PRO A 28 -5.84 16.17 10.44
CA PRO A 28 -6.02 14.81 10.96
C PRO A 28 -7.47 14.36 11.01
N LEU A 29 -8.39 15.30 11.23
CA LEU A 29 -9.81 15.02 11.31
C LEU A 29 -10.38 14.62 9.92
N ASP A 30 -9.94 15.27 8.87
CA ASP A 30 -10.38 14.98 7.51
C ASP A 30 -9.84 13.62 7.03
N GLU A 31 -8.59 13.31 7.33
CA GLU A 31 -8.02 11.99 7.05
C GLU A 31 -8.75 10.89 7.83
N GLY A 32 -9.00 11.10 9.12
CA GLY A 32 -9.74 10.15 9.94
C GLY A 32 -11.15 9.89 9.41
N ALA A 33 -11.86 10.94 9.02
CA ALA A 33 -13.19 10.83 8.42
C ALA A 33 -13.15 10.11 7.07
N LEU A 34 -12.13 10.36 6.24
CA LEU A 34 -11.92 9.66 4.99
C LEU A 34 -11.68 8.17 5.20
N PHE A 35 -10.76 7.80 6.09
CA PHE A 35 -10.48 6.40 6.40
C PHE A 35 -11.69 5.68 6.98
N ALA A 36 -12.42 6.31 7.91
CA ALA A 36 -13.63 5.75 8.48
C ALA A 36 -14.69 5.49 7.40
N ARG A 37 -14.90 6.45 6.48
CA ARG A 37 -15.82 6.31 5.36
C ARG A 37 -15.40 5.17 4.41
N VAL A 38 -14.12 5.12 4.03
CA VAL A 38 -13.61 4.07 3.13
C VAL A 38 -13.77 2.68 3.75
N ARG A 39 -13.46 2.54 5.06
CA ARG A 39 -13.64 1.27 5.79
C ARG A 39 -15.10 0.87 5.89
N LEU A 40 -15.99 1.81 6.20
CA LEU A 40 -17.42 1.54 6.23
C LEU A 40 -17.92 1.05 4.86
N GLN A 41 -17.52 1.72 3.78
CA GLN A 41 -17.85 1.30 2.42
C GLN A 41 -17.31 -0.11 2.11
N ALA A 42 -16.10 -0.44 2.54
CA ALA A 42 -15.51 -1.76 2.33
C ALA A 42 -16.27 -2.86 3.11
N LEU A 43 -16.76 -2.56 4.32
CA LEU A 43 -17.58 -3.48 5.10
C LEU A 43 -18.99 -3.66 4.51
N GLN A 44 -19.54 -2.62 3.91
CA GLN A 44 -20.86 -2.67 3.27
C GLN A 44 -20.84 -3.28 1.87
N ALA A 45 -19.72 -3.19 1.15
CA ALA A 45 -19.59 -3.65 -0.23
C ALA A 45 -20.06 -5.10 -0.47
N PRO A 46 -19.78 -6.09 0.41
CA PRO A 46 -20.25 -7.47 0.22
C PRO A 46 -21.76 -7.62 0.20
N SER A 47 -22.51 -6.76 0.91
CA SER A 47 -23.98 -6.85 0.98
C SER A 47 -24.69 -6.43 -0.32
N HIS A 48 -23.98 -5.79 -1.22
CA HIS A 48 -24.49 -5.31 -2.50
C HIS A 48 -23.95 -6.10 -3.69
N ARG A 49 -23.34 -7.26 -3.46
CA ARG A 49 -22.84 -8.14 -4.52
C ARG A 49 -23.89 -9.11 -4.98
N ALA A 50 -23.88 -9.41 -6.27
CA ALA A 50 -24.66 -10.45 -6.87
C ALA A 50 -23.76 -11.43 -7.61
N HIS A 51 -24.22 -12.66 -7.73
CA HIS A 51 -23.57 -13.71 -8.50
C HIS A 51 -24.45 -14.10 -9.67
N GLY A 52 -23.84 -14.35 -10.80
CA GLY A 52 -24.52 -14.79 -12.00
C GLY A 52 -23.76 -15.93 -12.67
N HIS A 53 -24.52 -16.72 -13.40
CA HIS A 53 -23.99 -17.81 -14.22
C HIS A 53 -24.53 -17.67 -15.65
N GLY A 54 -23.73 -17.98 -16.65
CA GLY A 54 -24.13 -17.86 -18.04
C GLY A 54 -23.14 -18.47 -19.02
N ASN A 55 -23.41 -18.25 -20.29
CA ASN A 55 -22.54 -18.72 -21.40
C ASN A 55 -21.92 -17.56 -22.19
N LEU A 56 -21.83 -16.39 -21.57
CA LEU A 56 -21.33 -15.16 -22.19
C LEU A 56 -19.79 -15.16 -22.23
N ARG A 57 -19.21 -15.15 -23.43
CA ARG A 57 -17.75 -15.16 -23.63
C ARG A 57 -17.07 -13.81 -23.39
N GLY A 58 -17.84 -12.71 -23.34
CA GLY A 58 -17.32 -11.36 -23.22
C GLY A 58 -17.32 -10.79 -21.80
N MET A 59 -17.46 -11.62 -20.78
CA MET A 59 -17.46 -11.15 -19.37
C MET A 59 -16.03 -10.93 -18.89
N VAL A 60 -15.61 -9.67 -18.84
CA VAL A 60 -14.25 -9.27 -18.44
C VAL A 60 -14.29 -8.49 -17.14
N THR A 61 -13.46 -8.88 -16.18
CA THR A 61 -13.32 -8.17 -14.89
C THR A 61 -12.93 -6.71 -15.11
N GLY A 62 -13.60 -5.81 -14.41
CA GLY A 62 -13.39 -4.36 -14.52
C GLY A 62 -14.27 -3.69 -15.58
N CYS A 63 -14.99 -4.46 -16.42
CA CYS A 63 -15.99 -3.93 -17.35
C CYS A 63 -17.36 -3.89 -16.71
N SER A 64 -18.26 -3.08 -17.28
CA SER A 64 -19.66 -3.03 -16.87
C SER A 64 -20.59 -3.61 -17.96
N PHE A 65 -21.76 -4.06 -17.54
CA PHE A 65 -22.85 -4.44 -18.41
C PHE A 65 -24.19 -4.00 -17.84
N LYS A 66 -25.17 -3.83 -18.68
CA LYS A 66 -26.53 -3.52 -18.25
C LYS A 66 -27.42 -4.77 -18.34
N LEU A 67 -27.99 -5.15 -17.20
CA LEU A 67 -29.00 -6.20 -17.17
C LEU A 67 -30.35 -5.63 -17.60
N LEU A 68 -31.04 -6.36 -18.47
CA LEU A 68 -32.34 -5.94 -19.01
C LEU A 68 -33.33 -7.09 -18.89
N LYS A 69 -34.60 -6.75 -18.72
CA LYS A 69 -35.72 -7.69 -18.71
C LYS A 69 -35.66 -8.77 -17.63
N HIS A 70 -34.95 -8.47 -16.53
CA HIS A 70 -34.97 -9.34 -15.36
C HIS A 70 -36.35 -9.21 -14.66
N PRO A 71 -36.96 -10.31 -14.15
CA PRO A 71 -38.26 -10.26 -13.47
C PRO A 71 -38.31 -9.31 -12.29
N GLN A 72 -37.21 -9.17 -11.57
CA GLN A 72 -37.04 -8.18 -10.51
C GLN A 72 -36.54 -6.88 -11.11
N GLU A 73 -37.37 -5.86 -11.17
CA GLU A 73 -37.03 -4.57 -11.80
C GLU A 73 -35.78 -3.90 -11.19
N ALA A 74 -35.58 -4.03 -9.88
CA ALA A 74 -34.43 -3.48 -9.19
C ALA A 74 -33.09 -4.07 -9.67
N ALA A 75 -33.09 -5.21 -10.34
CA ALA A 75 -31.90 -5.83 -10.93
C ALA A 75 -31.57 -5.30 -12.32
N ASN A 76 -32.51 -4.58 -12.99
CA ASN A 76 -32.31 -4.03 -14.33
C ASN A 76 -31.47 -2.75 -14.30
N ILE A 77 -30.27 -2.83 -13.76
CA ILE A 77 -29.32 -1.72 -13.61
C ILE A 77 -28.01 -2.05 -14.31
N GLU A 78 -27.09 -1.12 -14.27
CA GLU A 78 -25.72 -1.34 -14.73
C GLU A 78 -24.87 -1.97 -13.62
N TRP A 79 -24.18 -3.05 -13.98
CA TRP A 79 -23.36 -3.87 -13.08
C TRP A 79 -21.91 -3.81 -13.46
N LEU A 80 -21.03 -3.64 -12.50
CA LEU A 80 -19.57 -3.75 -12.63
C LEU A 80 -19.16 -5.20 -12.33
N ILE A 81 -18.39 -5.81 -13.20
CA ILE A 81 -17.87 -7.17 -13.06
C ILE A 81 -16.64 -7.12 -12.15
N LEU A 82 -16.72 -7.77 -11.00
CA LEU A 82 -15.66 -7.84 -10.00
C LEU A 82 -14.72 -9.02 -10.21
N GLY A 83 -15.26 -10.13 -10.67
CA GLY A 83 -14.50 -11.35 -10.93
C GLY A 83 -15.28 -12.28 -11.83
N THR A 84 -14.55 -13.08 -12.60
CA THR A 84 -15.10 -14.09 -13.49
C THR A 84 -14.30 -15.37 -13.36
N GLU A 85 -15.01 -16.49 -13.38
CA GLU A 85 -14.44 -17.82 -13.52
C GLU A 85 -15.00 -18.42 -14.82
N LEU A 86 -14.12 -18.68 -15.77
CA LEU A 86 -14.48 -19.11 -17.10
C LEU A 86 -14.04 -20.56 -17.30
N GLU A 87 -15.00 -21.42 -17.60
CA GLU A 87 -14.79 -22.80 -17.95
C GLU A 87 -15.06 -22.99 -19.45
N ILE A 88 -14.06 -23.46 -20.16
CA ILE A 88 -14.15 -23.74 -21.60
C ILE A 88 -13.80 -25.20 -21.82
N GLU A 89 -14.76 -25.94 -22.31
CA GLU A 89 -14.64 -27.37 -22.63
C GLU A 89 -14.77 -27.57 -24.13
N GLU A 90 -13.82 -28.27 -24.70
CA GLU A 90 -13.93 -28.76 -26.10
C GLU A 90 -14.76 -30.05 -26.12
N ILE A 91 -15.91 -30.00 -26.76
CA ILE A 91 -16.75 -31.17 -26.94
C ILE A 91 -16.25 -31.88 -28.20
N ALA A 92 -15.39 -32.88 -28.02
CA ALA A 92 -15.01 -33.76 -29.07
C ALA A 92 -16.24 -34.58 -29.49
N GLN A 93 -16.68 -34.44 -30.75
CA GLN A 93 -17.59 -35.43 -31.31
C GLN A 93 -16.82 -36.76 -31.43
N GLU A 94 -17.22 -37.76 -30.67
CA GLU A 94 -16.86 -39.11 -30.96
C GLU A 94 -17.32 -39.38 -32.40
N SER A 95 -16.36 -39.52 -33.32
CA SER A 95 -16.64 -39.91 -34.69
C SER A 95 -17.24 -41.31 -34.67
N GLN A 96 -18.54 -41.40 -34.78
CA GLN A 96 -19.17 -42.64 -35.20
C GLN A 96 -18.59 -42.99 -36.57
N GLY A 97 -17.80 -44.04 -36.56
CA GLY A 97 -17.22 -44.57 -37.78
C GLY A 97 -18.29 -44.91 -38.82
N SER A 98 -18.27 -44.18 -39.90
CA SER A 98 -18.83 -44.61 -41.17
C SER A 98 -17.95 -44.01 -42.25
N ALA A 99 -17.19 -44.89 -42.88
CA ALA A 99 -16.48 -44.56 -44.09
C ALA A 99 -17.45 -44.09 -45.16
N SER A 100 -17.41 -42.83 -45.53
CA SER A 100 -17.83 -42.35 -46.83
C SER A 100 -16.77 -41.39 -47.34
N LEU A 101 -15.97 -41.87 -48.22
CA LEU A 101 -15.12 -41.14 -49.13
C LEU A 101 -16.02 -40.25 -50.00
N GLN A 102 -16.15 -39.00 -49.70
CA GLN A 102 -16.46 -37.86 -50.57
C GLN A 102 -17.19 -36.76 -49.76
N GLY A 103 -16.47 -35.71 -49.51
CA GLY A 103 -16.99 -34.53 -48.83
C GLY A 103 -16.55 -34.43 -47.36
N VAL A 104 -15.32 -34.03 -47.12
CA VAL A 104 -14.84 -33.72 -45.75
C VAL A 104 -15.51 -32.43 -45.28
N SER A 105 -16.67 -32.55 -44.67
CA SER A 105 -17.11 -31.49 -43.74
C SER A 105 -16.30 -31.69 -42.48
N VAL A 106 -15.33 -30.82 -42.26
CA VAL A 106 -14.62 -30.71 -40.98
C VAL A 106 -15.70 -30.51 -39.92
N PRO A 107 -15.83 -31.41 -38.93
CA PRO A 107 -16.82 -31.16 -37.85
C PRO A 107 -16.49 -29.85 -37.21
N ALA A 108 -17.48 -28.96 -37.14
CA ALA A 108 -17.31 -27.70 -36.48
C ALA A 108 -16.95 -27.96 -34.99
N GLN A 109 -15.76 -27.56 -34.59
CA GLN A 109 -15.31 -27.68 -33.23
C GLN A 109 -16.38 -27.02 -32.33
N GLN A 110 -17.01 -27.82 -31.49
CA GLN A 110 -18.02 -27.32 -30.57
C GLN A 110 -17.37 -27.07 -29.22
N TRP A 111 -17.42 -25.84 -28.81
CA TRP A 111 -16.95 -25.41 -27.51
C TRP A 111 -18.12 -25.14 -26.57
N ARG A 112 -18.09 -25.74 -25.40
CA ARG A 112 -18.96 -25.34 -24.29
C ARG A 112 -18.26 -24.28 -23.48
N CYS A 113 -18.96 -23.18 -23.24
CA CYS A 113 -18.46 -22.10 -22.42
C CYS A 113 -19.45 -21.86 -21.28
N ALA A 114 -18.94 -21.88 -20.06
CA ALA A 114 -19.68 -21.49 -18.87
C ALA A 114 -18.87 -20.41 -18.16
N VAL A 115 -19.55 -19.39 -17.66
CA VAL A 115 -18.92 -18.32 -16.88
C VAL A 115 -19.72 -18.07 -15.62
N ASP A 116 -19.04 -18.14 -14.49
CA ASP A 116 -19.52 -17.66 -13.22
C ASP A 116 -18.92 -16.27 -12.95
N PHE A 117 -19.75 -15.35 -12.53
CA PHE A 117 -19.30 -13.98 -12.34
C PHE A 117 -19.89 -13.35 -11.08
N THR A 118 -19.09 -12.51 -10.46
CA THR A 118 -19.49 -11.68 -9.31
C THR A 118 -19.54 -10.23 -9.74
N VAL A 119 -20.63 -9.55 -9.40
CA VAL A 119 -20.88 -8.17 -9.82
C VAL A 119 -21.36 -7.30 -8.66
N GLN A 120 -21.22 -6.01 -8.82
CA GLN A 120 -21.85 -5.00 -7.96
C GLN A 120 -22.48 -3.89 -8.80
N PRO A 121 -23.47 -3.11 -8.28
CA PRO A 121 -23.97 -1.93 -8.96
C PRO A 121 -22.87 -0.91 -9.23
N THR A 122 -22.81 -0.34 -10.45
CA THR A 122 -21.82 0.70 -10.81
C THR A 122 -21.98 1.98 -10.00
N ALA A 123 -23.17 2.24 -9.46
CA ALA A 123 -23.43 3.37 -8.57
C ALA A 123 -22.66 3.31 -7.23
N LEU A 124 -22.15 2.14 -6.86
CA LEU A 124 -21.40 1.95 -5.63
C LEU A 124 -19.89 1.96 -5.92
N ALA A 125 -19.14 2.72 -5.12
CA ALA A 125 -17.69 2.72 -5.22
C ALA A 125 -17.13 1.33 -4.91
N TYR A 126 -16.33 0.77 -5.82
CA TYR A 126 -15.64 -0.48 -5.56
C TYR A 126 -14.62 -0.29 -4.44
N ARG A 127 -14.68 -1.20 -3.47
CA ARG A 127 -13.71 -1.29 -2.37
C ARG A 127 -13.18 -2.71 -2.30
N PRO A 128 -11.89 -2.94 -2.56
CA PRO A 128 -11.30 -4.27 -2.45
C PRO A 128 -11.33 -4.74 -1.00
N PRO A 129 -11.56 -6.04 -0.75
CA PRO A 129 -11.47 -6.59 0.59
C PRO A 129 -10.03 -6.55 1.10
N LEU A 130 -9.84 -6.25 2.37
CA LEU A 130 -8.55 -6.33 3.05
C LEU A 130 -8.21 -7.80 3.32
N THR A 131 -7.65 -8.50 2.34
CA THR A 131 -7.31 -9.92 2.43
C THR A 131 -5.92 -10.18 2.99
N ARG A 132 -5.06 -9.17 2.97
CA ARG A 132 -3.68 -9.26 3.46
C ARG A 132 -3.51 -8.35 4.68
N ARG A 133 -2.83 -8.88 5.69
CA ARG A 133 -2.44 -8.06 6.84
C ARG A 133 -1.32 -7.11 6.42
N LYS A 134 -1.33 -5.90 6.98
CA LYS A 134 -0.22 -4.97 6.85
C LYS A 134 1.07 -5.63 7.38
N PRO A 135 2.21 -5.48 6.71
CA PRO A 135 3.46 -6.00 7.23
C PRO A 135 3.81 -5.33 8.56
N LEU A 136 4.44 -6.09 9.44
CA LEU A 136 4.90 -5.62 10.73
C LEU A 136 6.42 -5.61 10.78
N VAL A 137 6.99 -4.52 11.25
CA VAL A 137 8.42 -4.40 11.55
C VAL A 137 8.62 -4.76 13.02
N HIS A 138 9.31 -5.86 13.27
CA HIS A 138 9.64 -6.29 14.61
C HIS A 138 10.98 -5.69 15.07
N GLY A 139 10.98 -5.11 16.27
CA GLY A 139 12.18 -4.55 16.89
C GLY A 139 12.59 -3.19 16.34
N TRP A 140 13.83 -2.83 16.66
CA TRP A 140 14.42 -1.56 16.26
C TRP A 140 15.32 -1.75 15.04
N GLN A 141 15.43 -0.69 14.25
CA GLN A 141 16.34 -0.64 13.12
C GLN A 141 17.32 0.52 13.28
N ARG A 142 18.50 0.35 12.73
CA ARG A 142 19.49 1.42 12.65
C ARG A 142 19.28 2.21 11.37
N ALA A 143 19.55 3.51 11.45
CA ALA A 143 19.54 4.39 10.30
C ALA A 143 20.58 5.48 10.49
N VAL A 144 20.96 6.16 9.41
CA VAL A 144 21.87 7.29 9.42
C VAL A 144 21.11 8.55 9.05
N VAL A 145 21.28 9.61 9.82
CA VAL A 145 20.66 10.90 9.54
C VAL A 145 21.25 11.50 8.26
N THR A 146 20.38 11.96 7.39
CA THR A 146 20.75 12.56 6.10
C THR A 146 20.31 14.01 5.99
N GLY A 147 20.95 14.75 5.09
CA GLY A 147 20.63 16.16 4.82
C GLY A 147 21.36 16.67 3.58
N PRO A 148 21.14 17.94 3.20
CA PRO A 148 21.89 18.57 2.14
C PRO A 148 23.39 18.58 2.41
N GLN A 149 24.18 18.61 1.33
CA GLN A 149 25.62 18.71 1.43
C GLN A 149 26.03 19.97 2.21
N ASP A 150 27.07 19.86 3.02
CA ASP A 150 27.61 20.96 3.86
C ASP A 150 26.67 21.47 4.98
N GLN A 151 25.58 20.79 5.26
CA GLN A 151 24.73 21.08 6.40
C GLN A 151 24.98 20.08 7.53
N GLU A 152 25.40 20.58 8.69
CA GLU A 152 25.60 19.77 9.87
C GLU A 152 24.26 19.34 10.51
N MET A 153 23.23 20.17 10.40
CA MET A 153 21.92 19.94 10.97
C MET A 153 20.84 20.33 9.96
N TRP A 154 19.92 19.41 9.68
CA TRP A 154 18.81 19.63 8.78
C TRP A 154 17.51 19.13 9.37
N THR A 155 16.62 20.05 9.68
CA THR A 155 15.35 19.75 10.33
C THR A 155 14.24 20.58 9.74
N ASP A 156 13.01 20.15 9.99
CA ASP A 156 11.83 20.96 9.73
C ASP A 156 11.37 21.75 10.98
N ALA A 157 10.24 22.44 10.85
CA ALA A 157 9.67 23.25 11.93
C ALA A 157 9.27 22.44 13.20
N TYR A 158 9.18 21.12 13.09
CA TYR A 158 8.85 20.19 14.19
C TYR A 158 10.08 19.50 14.78
N GLY A 159 11.29 19.86 14.36
CA GLY A 159 12.52 19.20 14.78
C GLY A 159 12.65 17.75 14.27
N ARG A 160 11.95 17.41 13.19
CA ARG A 160 12.07 16.10 12.53
C ARG A 160 13.32 16.06 11.67
N VAL A 161 13.85 14.88 11.49
CA VAL A 161 15.01 14.64 10.61
C VAL A 161 14.69 13.57 9.59
N LYS A 162 15.46 13.54 8.51
CA LYS A 162 15.42 12.45 7.53
C LYS A 162 16.56 11.47 7.77
N VAL A 163 16.34 10.21 7.42
CA VAL A 163 17.31 9.14 7.63
C VAL A 163 17.39 8.26 6.39
N VAL A 164 18.49 7.51 6.28
CA VAL A 164 18.67 6.43 5.32
C VAL A 164 18.83 5.14 6.09
N PHE A 165 18.06 4.13 5.73
CA PHE A 165 18.19 2.80 6.30
C PHE A 165 19.25 1.97 5.56
N PRO A 166 19.94 1.02 6.21
CA PRO A 166 20.95 0.20 5.58
C PRO A 166 20.46 -0.65 4.39
N TRP A 167 19.17 -0.93 4.35
CA TRP A 167 18.53 -1.71 3.28
C TRP A 167 18.08 -0.86 2.07
N GLU A 168 18.10 0.47 2.16
CA GLU A 168 17.86 1.39 1.03
C GLU A 168 19.08 1.38 0.11
N ARG A 169 19.03 0.59 -0.96
CA ARG A 169 20.14 0.43 -1.90
C ARG A 169 20.09 1.36 -3.10
N ASP A 170 18.90 1.80 -3.46
CA ASP A 170 18.65 2.55 -4.69
C ASP A 170 18.77 4.08 -4.52
N THR A 171 19.15 4.53 -3.34
CA THR A 171 19.39 5.96 -3.12
C THR A 171 20.65 6.36 -3.86
N PRO A 172 20.61 7.33 -4.80
CA PRO A 172 21.80 7.79 -5.50
C PRO A 172 22.81 8.32 -4.49
N ARG A 173 23.91 7.59 -4.29
CA ARG A 173 25.04 8.07 -3.53
C ARG A 173 25.71 9.13 -4.37
N HIS A 174 25.45 10.40 -4.09
CA HIS A 174 26.17 11.48 -4.73
C HIS A 174 27.66 11.37 -4.36
N GLY A 175 28.49 11.01 -5.38
CA GLY A 175 29.92 11.10 -5.32
C GLY A 175 30.65 9.92 -4.70
N GLY A 176 30.51 8.72 -5.23
CA GLY A 176 31.32 7.56 -4.85
C GLY A 176 31.36 6.52 -5.94
N ASP A 177 32.53 6.22 -6.41
CA ASP A 177 33.05 5.23 -7.33
C ASP A 177 32.21 3.91 -7.35
N PRO A 178 31.85 3.34 -8.51
CA PRO A 178 31.08 2.09 -8.61
C PRO A 178 31.83 0.82 -8.17
N GLY A 179 32.98 0.94 -7.50
CA GLY A 179 33.82 -0.19 -7.13
C GLY A 179 34.21 -0.36 -5.66
N GLY A 180 33.72 0.45 -4.74
CA GLY A 180 34.20 0.46 -3.36
C GLY A 180 33.35 -0.36 -2.40
N GLY A 181 33.89 -1.45 -1.88
CA GLY A 181 33.31 -2.25 -0.80
C GLY A 181 33.06 -1.47 0.48
N GLY A 182 31.93 -1.73 1.08
CA GLY A 182 31.47 -1.57 2.44
C GLY A 182 32.29 -0.81 3.46
N GLY A 183 32.40 0.52 3.32
CA GLY A 183 32.74 1.37 4.42
C GLY A 183 31.57 2.30 4.71
N ALA A 184 31.15 2.42 5.96
CA ALA A 184 30.26 3.47 6.43
C ALA A 184 30.96 4.83 6.31
N GLY A 185 31.22 5.23 5.07
CA GLY A 185 31.80 6.52 4.72
C GLY A 185 30.67 7.49 4.44
N SER A 186 30.72 8.63 5.04
CA SER A 186 29.95 9.87 4.95
C SER A 186 29.69 10.37 3.50
N GLY A 187 29.19 9.49 2.63
CA GLY A 187 28.72 9.84 1.31
C GLY A 187 27.25 10.20 1.41
N GLY A 188 26.93 11.46 1.35
CA GLY A 188 25.63 12.02 1.57
C GLY A 188 24.53 11.27 0.84
N ALA A 189 23.74 10.56 1.59
CA ALA A 189 22.42 10.16 1.16
C ALA A 189 21.66 11.46 0.92
N ASP A 190 21.11 11.59 -0.29
CA ASP A 190 20.44 12.78 -0.75
C ASP A 190 19.32 13.19 0.21
N HIS A 191 19.17 14.48 0.46
CA HIS A 191 18.07 15.08 1.20
C HIS A 191 16.67 14.70 0.67
N THR A 192 16.59 14.12 -0.49
CA THR A 192 15.34 13.61 -1.09
C THR A 192 14.94 12.23 -0.55
N SER A 193 15.88 11.49 0.07
CA SER A 193 15.62 10.17 0.62
C SER A 193 14.71 10.23 1.84
N SER A 194 13.95 9.17 2.06
CA SER A 194 13.06 8.89 3.18
C SER A 194 12.01 9.97 3.53
N CYS A 195 11.28 9.72 4.60
CA CYS A 195 10.30 10.65 5.16
C CYS A 195 10.86 11.39 6.38
N TRP A 196 10.18 12.43 6.81
CA TRP A 196 10.51 13.15 8.03
C TRP A 196 10.14 12.31 9.26
N LEU A 197 11.11 11.96 10.09
CA LEU A 197 10.95 11.19 11.31
C LEU A 197 10.96 12.09 12.54
N ARG A 198 9.99 11.88 13.44
CA ARG A 198 9.98 12.51 14.74
C ARG A 198 11.13 11.98 15.60
N VAL A 199 11.69 12.84 16.42
CA VAL A 199 12.72 12.47 17.39
C VAL A 199 12.11 12.50 18.78
N VAL A 200 12.28 11.41 19.53
CA VAL A 200 11.86 11.35 20.94
C VAL A 200 12.70 12.29 21.77
N SER A 201 12.05 13.08 22.59
CA SER A 201 12.68 13.93 23.61
C SER A 201 12.37 13.37 25.00
N PRO A 202 13.34 13.32 25.91
CA PRO A 202 13.11 12.85 27.28
C PRO A 202 12.18 13.75 28.07
N TRP A 203 12.03 15.00 27.64
CA TRP A 203 11.15 15.97 28.27
C TRP A 203 10.59 16.91 27.22
N ALA A 204 9.27 16.86 27.00
CA ALA A 204 8.58 17.66 26.01
C ALA A 204 7.16 18.02 26.45
N GLY A 205 6.72 19.21 26.10
CA GLY A 205 5.36 19.70 26.35
C GLY A 205 5.03 20.92 25.49
N SER A 206 3.90 21.56 25.75
CA SER A 206 3.50 22.75 25.01
C SER A 206 4.41 23.95 25.37
N GLN A 207 5.30 24.30 24.42
CA GLN A 207 6.26 25.39 24.51
C GLN A 207 7.36 25.22 25.59
N TYR A 208 7.58 23.99 26.10
CA TYR A 208 8.69 23.69 26.98
C TYR A 208 9.27 22.30 26.71
N GLY A 209 10.52 22.08 27.09
CA GLY A 209 11.20 20.80 26.96
C GLY A 209 12.67 20.93 26.59
N THR A 210 13.31 19.76 26.38
CA THR A 210 14.68 19.69 25.88
C THR A 210 14.65 19.21 24.44
N THR A 211 15.39 19.88 23.57
CA THR A 211 15.51 19.51 22.16
C THR A 211 16.92 19.10 21.86
N HIS A 212 17.09 17.83 21.46
CA HIS A 212 18.37 17.29 21.00
C HIS A 212 18.18 16.69 19.63
N ILE A 213 18.43 17.47 18.59
CA ILE A 213 18.29 17.04 17.20
C ILE A 213 19.52 16.26 16.77
N PRO A 214 19.38 15.05 16.22
CA PRO A 214 20.49 14.32 15.62
C PRO A 214 21.05 15.08 14.43
N ARG A 215 22.38 15.10 14.29
CA ARG A 215 23.09 15.76 13.19
C ARG A 215 23.22 14.82 12.00
N VAL A 216 23.42 15.40 10.83
CA VAL A 216 23.69 14.66 9.59
C VAL A 216 24.91 13.75 9.78
N GLY A 217 24.80 12.51 9.32
CA GLY A 217 25.81 11.46 9.49
C GLY A 217 25.74 10.67 10.78
N GLN A 218 24.99 11.11 11.80
CA GLN A 218 24.84 10.37 13.06
C GLN A 218 23.97 9.12 12.89
N GLU A 219 24.36 8.06 13.60
CA GLU A 219 23.58 6.82 13.67
C GLU A 219 22.47 6.95 14.72
N VAL A 220 21.26 6.60 14.30
CA VAL A 220 20.05 6.64 15.12
C VAL A 220 19.38 5.28 15.18
N VAL A 221 18.63 5.06 16.26
CA VAL A 221 17.77 3.89 16.45
C VAL A 221 16.34 4.28 16.15
N VAL A 222 15.73 3.60 15.20
CA VAL A 222 14.35 3.82 14.75
C VAL A 222 13.48 2.70 15.27
N GLY A 223 12.44 3.04 16.03
CA GLY A 223 11.34 2.17 16.38
C GLY A 223 10.14 2.43 15.48
N PHE A 224 9.22 1.48 15.46
CA PHE A 224 7.98 1.60 14.68
C PHE A 224 6.78 1.43 15.62
N GLU A 225 5.92 2.43 15.68
CA GLU A 225 4.75 2.40 16.57
C GLU A 225 3.85 1.21 16.22
N ASN A 226 3.64 0.31 17.18
CA ASN A 226 2.91 -0.96 16.98
C ASN A 226 3.46 -1.86 15.85
N GLY A 227 4.73 -1.70 15.48
CA GLY A 227 5.33 -2.40 14.36
C GLY A 227 4.88 -1.90 12.97
N ASP A 228 4.19 -0.78 12.90
CA ASP A 228 3.71 -0.23 11.65
C ASP A 228 4.85 0.45 10.86
N PRO A 229 5.21 -0.05 9.65
CA PRO A 229 6.29 0.54 8.85
C PRO A 229 6.04 2.00 8.45
N ASP A 230 4.78 2.45 8.44
CA ASP A 230 4.43 3.83 8.11
C ASP A 230 4.53 4.77 9.32
N ARG A 231 4.92 4.24 10.50
CA ARG A 231 5.01 4.99 11.76
C ARG A 231 6.39 4.91 12.41
N PRO A 232 7.44 5.28 11.66
CA PRO A 232 8.79 5.33 12.21
C PRO A 232 8.95 6.47 13.22
N LEU A 233 9.75 6.20 14.26
CA LEU A 233 10.08 7.15 15.32
C LEU A 233 11.52 6.94 15.76
N ILE A 234 12.33 8.00 15.81
CA ILE A 234 13.69 7.94 16.33
C ILE A 234 13.62 7.88 17.85
N THR A 235 14.04 6.75 18.43
CA THR A 235 13.98 6.50 19.86
C THR A 235 15.30 6.75 20.58
N GLY A 236 16.42 6.82 19.82
CA GLY A 236 17.75 7.03 20.44
C GLY A 236 18.83 7.23 19.40
N ARG A 237 20.05 7.40 19.90
CA ARG A 237 21.30 7.54 19.13
C ARG A 237 22.30 6.53 19.60
N VAL A 238 23.21 6.16 18.72
CA VAL A 238 24.29 5.20 19.02
C VAL A 238 25.62 5.87 18.71
N VAL A 239 26.55 5.76 19.64
CA VAL A 239 27.96 6.09 19.37
C VAL A 239 28.59 4.93 18.63
N ASN A 240 29.46 5.21 17.69
CA ASN A 240 30.13 4.23 16.86
C ASN A 240 31.59 4.63 16.62
N ASN A 241 32.30 3.89 15.79
CA ASN A 241 33.72 4.15 15.48
C ASN A 241 34.00 5.47 14.77
N THR A 242 32.99 6.11 14.15
CA THR A 242 33.08 7.43 13.52
C THR A 242 32.61 8.57 14.41
N HIS A 243 31.75 8.26 15.37
CA HIS A 243 31.20 9.21 16.35
C HIS A 243 31.44 8.68 17.74
N LEU A 244 32.67 8.95 18.25
CA LEU A 244 33.10 8.51 19.55
C LEU A 244 32.40 9.26 20.70
N PRO A 245 32.25 8.66 21.87
CA PRO A 245 31.78 9.35 23.06
C PRO A 245 32.74 10.45 23.53
N PRO A 246 32.27 11.40 24.34
CA PRO A 246 33.02 12.59 24.70
C PRO A 246 34.08 12.41 25.81
N TRP A 247 34.66 11.23 25.95
CA TRP A 247 35.79 11.01 26.90
C TRP A 247 37.08 10.64 26.20
#